data_d0516ae00d33fe22c89e0dde8f953d78
#
_entry.id   d0516ae00d33fe22c89e0dde8f953d78
#
_cell.length_a   1.000
_cell.length_b   1.000
_cell.length_c   1.000
_cell.angle_alpha   90.00
_cell.angle_beta   90.00
_cell.angle_gamma   90.00
#
_symmetry.space_group_name_H-M   'P 1'
#
loop_
_entity.id
_entity.type
_entity.pdbx_description
1 polymer ?
#
loop_
_entity_poly.entity_id
_entity_poly.type
_entity_poly.pdbx_seq_one_letter_code
_entity_poly.pdbx_strand_id
1 'polypeptide(L)'
;MDEDLAPARAAWNLLGRRPGKVLALHISYAARAEQKGRTPEAPGYFLKPATSLAAPVADDPTVVELPAGAEILGFEGEIALVIGRTARRLDPADAWDAVAAVTAANDLGIFDFRWADKGANVRSKGGDGCTPIGPALIPAAEVDPSAIDIRVWLDGELVQSDSTSTLLFSLPEIVADLSQLLTLEEGDVILTGTPAGASTFSPGQRVEVEVTAGGHSTGRLATEATPGTVPVGGVSARPRATPEQWADASGRPQEDAPVLTEENRARLQNVALATLSSQLRKRGLDSVSIDGLRPTQPTTKLIGTARTLRYIAGREDLFRSHGGGYNAQKRLFDSLRPGEVLVIDARQQTGSGTLGDILALRAQALGAAGIVTDGGVRDLEEVTDIGIPTYHAGGHPAVLGRLHVPWGIDETISCGGTAVQPGDVIVGDADGVLVIPPSLLEDVLLDAETQEAEEAFMARMVTGGHPLRGLFPMDATWRERYETEQDSS
;
A
#
# COMPACT_ATOMS: atom_id res chain seq x y z
N MET A 1 -17.93 -8.13 -32.36
CA MET A 1 -16.93 -7.07 -32.67
C MET A 1 -17.51 -5.66 -32.77
N ASP A 2 -18.75 -5.47 -33.29
CA ASP A 2 -19.34 -4.12 -33.32
C ASP A 2 -20.07 -3.75 -32.03
N GLU A 3 -20.54 -4.69 -31.26
CA GLU A 3 -21.17 -4.51 -29.95
C GLU A 3 -20.16 -4.09 -28.86
N ASP A 4 -18.94 -4.57 -28.91
CA ASP A 4 -17.87 -4.26 -27.92
C ASP A 4 -17.49 -2.77 -27.91
N LEU A 5 -17.72 -2.06 -29.01
CA LEU A 5 -17.43 -0.62 -29.13
C LEU A 5 -18.66 0.28 -28.87
N ALA A 6 -19.80 -0.26 -28.49
CA ALA A 6 -21.01 0.52 -28.29
C ALA A 6 -20.85 1.63 -27.23
N PRO A 7 -20.24 1.39 -26.05
CA PRO A 7 -20.00 2.43 -25.05
C PRO A 7 -19.09 3.55 -25.57
N ALA A 8 -18.00 3.20 -26.27
CA ALA A 8 -17.07 4.16 -26.83
C ALA A 8 -17.72 4.99 -27.97
N ARG A 9 -18.56 4.38 -28.80
CA ARG A 9 -19.30 5.09 -29.84
C ARG A 9 -20.29 6.09 -29.28
N ALA A 10 -20.95 5.78 -28.16
CA ALA A 10 -21.83 6.73 -27.47
C ALA A 10 -21.03 7.99 -27.05
N ALA A 11 -19.84 7.80 -26.47
CA ALA A 11 -18.94 8.91 -26.12
C ALA A 11 -18.45 9.68 -27.35
N TRP A 12 -18.08 8.99 -28.44
CA TRP A 12 -17.67 9.68 -29.69
C TRP A 12 -18.82 10.47 -30.33
N ASN A 13 -20.05 9.98 -30.21
CA ASN A 13 -21.22 10.73 -30.66
C ASN A 13 -21.46 11.98 -29.79
N LEU A 14 -21.32 11.89 -28.47
CA LEU A 14 -21.36 13.03 -27.56
C LEU A 14 -20.30 14.08 -27.92
N LEU A 15 -19.07 13.65 -28.23
CA LEU A 15 -17.97 14.51 -28.63
C LEU A 15 -18.06 15.01 -30.09
N GLY A 16 -18.97 14.46 -30.89
CA GLY A 16 -19.09 14.75 -32.33
C GLY A 16 -18.05 14.03 -33.20
N ARG A 17 -17.09 13.33 -32.58
CA ARG A 17 -16.04 12.57 -33.28
C ARG A 17 -15.34 11.59 -32.34
N ARG A 18 -14.56 10.68 -32.92
CA ARG A 18 -13.59 9.86 -32.20
C ARG A 18 -12.38 10.72 -31.84
N PRO A 19 -11.97 10.83 -30.56
CA PRO A 19 -10.73 11.54 -30.18
C PRO A 19 -9.48 10.86 -30.74
N GLY A 20 -8.46 11.65 -31.03
CA GLY A 20 -7.13 11.16 -31.38
C GLY A 20 -6.42 10.58 -30.15
N LYS A 21 -6.62 11.21 -28.99
CA LYS A 21 -6.06 10.79 -27.71
C LYS A 21 -6.94 11.23 -26.55
N VAL A 22 -6.80 10.49 -25.43
CA VAL A 22 -7.34 10.82 -24.11
C VAL A 22 -6.15 10.97 -23.18
N LEU A 23 -5.97 12.13 -22.60
CA LEU A 23 -4.90 12.47 -21.68
C LEU A 23 -5.48 12.57 -20.27
N ALA A 24 -4.77 12.11 -19.27
CA ALA A 24 -5.20 12.23 -17.88
C ALA A 24 -4.06 12.70 -16.97
N LEU A 25 -4.39 13.52 -15.98
CA LEU A 25 -3.46 14.01 -14.97
C LEU A 25 -3.46 13.09 -13.75
N HIS A 26 -2.32 12.98 -13.09
CA HIS A 26 -2.19 12.22 -11.85
C HIS A 26 -2.73 13.02 -10.65
N ILE A 27 -1.96 13.93 -10.09
CA ILE A 27 -2.32 14.73 -8.92
C ILE A 27 -2.40 16.19 -9.34
N SER A 28 -3.57 16.78 -9.21
CA SER A 28 -3.81 18.17 -9.61
C SER A 28 -4.49 19.03 -8.55
N TYR A 29 -5.26 18.44 -7.62
CA TYR A 29 -5.92 19.17 -6.53
C TYR A 29 -5.05 19.22 -5.28
N ALA A 30 -5.02 20.38 -4.59
CA ALA A 30 -4.24 20.58 -3.37
C ALA A 30 -4.64 19.58 -2.27
N ALA A 31 -5.95 19.37 -2.03
CA ALA A 31 -6.44 18.42 -1.06
C ALA A 31 -6.05 16.96 -1.39
N ARG A 32 -5.98 16.61 -2.68
CA ARG A 32 -5.52 15.27 -3.11
C ARG A 32 -4.03 15.11 -2.90
N ALA A 33 -3.22 16.16 -3.16
CA ALA A 33 -1.78 16.15 -2.89
C ALA A 33 -1.49 15.97 -1.41
N GLU A 34 -2.21 16.65 -0.54
CA GLU A 34 -2.14 16.48 0.92
C GLU A 34 -2.51 15.05 1.33
N GLN A 35 -3.64 14.51 0.83
CA GLN A 35 -4.08 13.14 1.09
C GLN A 35 -3.04 12.09 0.67
N LYS A 36 -2.34 12.32 -0.46
CA LYS A 36 -1.29 11.43 -0.97
C LYS A 36 0.10 11.71 -0.38
N GLY A 37 0.24 12.74 0.49
CA GLY A 37 1.51 13.14 1.10
C GLY A 37 2.58 13.58 0.09
N ARG A 38 2.14 14.03 -1.11
CA ARG A 38 3.04 14.35 -2.22
C ARG A 38 2.49 15.48 -3.08
N THR A 39 3.22 16.60 -3.17
CA THR A 39 2.91 17.70 -4.08
C THR A 39 3.84 17.64 -5.30
N PRO A 40 3.32 17.46 -6.54
CA PRO A 40 4.15 17.45 -7.74
C PRO A 40 4.69 18.85 -8.07
N GLU A 41 5.92 18.92 -8.55
CA GLU A 41 6.54 20.18 -9.05
C GLU A 41 6.06 20.56 -10.44
N ALA A 42 5.59 19.60 -11.23
CA ALA A 42 5.05 19.77 -12.58
C ALA A 42 3.89 18.78 -12.83
N PRO A 43 2.97 19.09 -13.76
CA PRO A 43 1.89 18.18 -14.11
C PRO A 43 2.41 16.84 -14.61
N GLY A 44 1.91 15.73 -14.09
CA GLY A 44 2.19 14.38 -14.55
C GLY A 44 1.03 13.83 -15.36
N TYR A 45 1.31 13.23 -16.52
CA TYR A 45 0.29 12.75 -17.45
C TYR A 45 0.44 11.28 -17.78
N PHE A 46 -0.68 10.67 -18.19
CA PHE A 46 -0.70 9.37 -18.85
C PHE A 46 -1.74 9.37 -19.97
N LEU A 47 -1.64 8.38 -20.86
CA LEU A 47 -2.54 8.21 -21.99
C LEU A 47 -3.54 7.10 -21.71
N LYS A 48 -4.80 7.34 -22.11
CA LYS A 48 -5.86 6.32 -22.14
C LYS A 48 -6.28 6.10 -23.61
N PRO A 49 -6.60 4.85 -23.99
CA PRO A 49 -7.14 4.56 -25.32
C PRO A 49 -8.47 5.28 -25.56
N ALA A 50 -8.75 5.68 -26.79
CA ALA A 50 -10.06 6.25 -27.14
C ALA A 50 -11.22 5.26 -26.93
N THR A 51 -10.95 3.95 -26.88
CA THR A 51 -11.91 2.89 -26.56
C THR A 51 -12.24 2.81 -25.08
N SER A 52 -11.44 3.42 -24.21
CA SER A 52 -11.76 3.48 -22.77
C SER A 52 -12.94 4.40 -22.45
N LEU A 53 -13.29 5.31 -23.38
CA LEU A 53 -14.42 6.22 -23.22
C LEU A 53 -15.73 5.46 -23.20
N ALA A 54 -16.68 5.94 -22.39
CA ALA A 54 -18.08 5.56 -22.40
C ALA A 54 -18.95 6.79 -22.18
N ALA A 55 -20.18 6.79 -22.68
CA ALA A 55 -21.16 7.80 -22.34
C ALA A 55 -22.54 7.14 -22.13
N PRO A 56 -23.39 7.72 -21.28
CA PRO A 56 -24.74 7.21 -21.09
C PRO A 56 -25.54 7.23 -22.40
N VAL A 57 -26.38 6.24 -22.55
CA VAL A 57 -27.36 6.19 -23.67
C VAL A 57 -28.74 6.44 -23.06
N ALA A 58 -29.38 7.52 -23.44
CA ALA A 58 -30.55 8.04 -22.75
C ALA A 58 -30.28 8.25 -21.25
N ASP A 59 -31.14 7.72 -20.38
CA ASP A 59 -31.00 7.85 -18.91
C ASP A 59 -30.31 6.63 -18.27
N ASP A 60 -29.79 5.69 -19.07
CA ASP A 60 -29.10 4.51 -18.55
C ASP A 60 -27.69 4.85 -18.05
N PRO A 61 -27.24 4.26 -16.92
CA PRO A 61 -25.89 4.46 -16.45
C PRO A 61 -24.85 3.87 -17.42
N THR A 62 -23.65 4.40 -17.42
CA THR A 62 -22.51 3.70 -18.02
C THR A 62 -22.18 2.46 -17.19
N VAL A 63 -21.77 1.39 -17.85
CA VAL A 63 -21.41 0.13 -17.18
C VAL A 63 -19.95 -0.19 -17.40
N VAL A 64 -19.24 -0.56 -16.32
CA VAL A 64 -17.86 -1.07 -16.36
C VAL A 64 -17.86 -2.51 -15.86
N GLU A 65 -17.15 -3.39 -16.56
CA GLU A 65 -16.95 -4.77 -16.14
C GLU A 65 -15.68 -4.89 -15.29
N LEU A 66 -15.82 -5.42 -14.06
CA LEU A 66 -14.67 -5.81 -13.25
C LEU A 66 -14.26 -7.24 -13.67
N PRO A 67 -13.08 -7.45 -14.27
CA PRO A 67 -12.67 -8.77 -14.76
C PRO A 67 -12.67 -9.83 -13.67
N ALA A 68 -13.00 -11.07 -14.03
CA ALA A 68 -13.03 -12.19 -13.09
C ALA A 68 -11.64 -12.35 -12.39
N GLY A 69 -11.64 -12.38 -11.07
CA GLY A 69 -10.44 -12.45 -10.23
C GLY A 69 -9.79 -11.11 -9.92
N ALA A 70 -10.34 -9.98 -10.40
CA ALA A 70 -9.97 -8.65 -9.91
C ALA A 70 -10.94 -8.23 -8.78
N GLU A 71 -10.45 -7.45 -7.82
CA GLU A 71 -11.17 -7.07 -6.59
C GLU A 71 -11.26 -5.57 -6.39
N ILE A 72 -10.33 -4.78 -6.96
CA ILE A 72 -10.15 -3.37 -6.62
C ILE A 72 -10.55 -2.49 -7.81
N LEU A 73 -11.80 -2.07 -7.85
CA LEU A 73 -12.29 -1.07 -8.79
C LEU A 73 -12.38 0.29 -8.11
N GLY A 74 -11.52 1.22 -8.51
CA GLY A 74 -11.52 2.59 -8.01
C GLY A 74 -12.29 3.54 -8.91
N PHE A 75 -12.89 4.57 -8.29
CA PHE A 75 -13.47 5.71 -8.98
C PHE A 75 -12.69 6.98 -8.67
N GLU A 76 -12.56 7.82 -9.67
CA GLU A 76 -11.95 9.13 -9.58
C GLU A 76 -12.80 10.11 -10.41
N GLY A 77 -13.69 10.86 -9.72
CA GLY A 77 -14.51 11.88 -10.39
C GLY A 77 -13.62 13.04 -10.85
N GLU A 78 -13.79 13.45 -12.11
CA GLU A 78 -12.94 14.44 -12.75
C GLU A 78 -13.74 15.41 -13.62
N ILE A 79 -13.14 16.56 -13.90
CA ILE A 79 -13.56 17.45 -14.97
C ILE A 79 -12.83 17.00 -16.23
N ALA A 80 -13.54 16.84 -17.35
CA ALA A 80 -12.94 16.58 -18.65
C ALA A 80 -13.03 17.83 -19.52
N LEU A 81 -11.91 18.19 -20.17
CA LEU A 81 -11.85 19.22 -21.18
C LEU A 81 -11.91 18.59 -22.57
N VAL A 82 -12.72 19.13 -23.46
CA VAL A 82 -12.82 18.74 -24.87
C VAL A 82 -12.11 19.79 -25.71
N ILE A 83 -11.09 19.41 -26.46
CA ILE A 83 -10.34 20.31 -27.32
C ILE A 83 -11.18 20.65 -28.57
N GLY A 84 -11.32 21.92 -28.87
CA GLY A 84 -12.15 22.43 -29.97
C GLY A 84 -11.41 22.82 -31.25
N ARG A 85 -10.10 22.96 -31.17
CA ARG A 85 -9.24 23.28 -32.34
C ARG A 85 -7.84 22.71 -32.16
N THR A 86 -7.16 22.50 -33.26
CA THR A 86 -5.73 22.12 -33.21
C THR A 86 -4.93 23.16 -32.42
N ALA A 87 -4.16 22.67 -31.43
CA ALA A 87 -3.36 23.51 -30.56
C ALA A 87 -1.93 22.98 -30.43
N ARG A 88 -0.98 23.85 -30.55
CA ARG A 88 0.46 23.53 -30.48
C ARG A 88 1.23 24.74 -30.00
N ARG A 89 2.04 24.57 -28.94
CA ARG A 89 2.89 25.60 -28.32
C ARG A 89 2.13 26.87 -27.92
N LEU A 90 1.00 26.69 -27.25
CA LEU A 90 0.20 27.80 -26.75
C LEU A 90 0.84 28.41 -25.50
N ASP A 91 0.69 29.71 -25.35
CA ASP A 91 0.89 30.37 -24.07
C ASP A 91 -0.32 30.12 -23.17
N PRO A 92 -0.15 30.06 -21.83
CA PRO A 92 -1.29 29.88 -20.90
C PRO A 92 -2.43 30.88 -21.10
N ALA A 93 -2.12 32.12 -21.48
CA ALA A 93 -3.12 33.17 -21.73
C ALA A 93 -4.05 32.85 -22.90
N ASP A 94 -3.59 32.08 -23.89
CA ASP A 94 -4.35 31.74 -25.12
C ASP A 94 -4.86 30.29 -25.10
N ALA A 95 -4.49 29.52 -24.07
CA ALA A 95 -4.71 28.08 -24.05
C ALA A 95 -6.18 27.70 -23.84
N TRP A 96 -6.94 28.51 -23.08
CA TRP A 96 -8.36 28.26 -22.85
C TRP A 96 -9.20 28.37 -24.13
N ASP A 97 -8.81 29.22 -25.07
CA ASP A 97 -9.47 29.36 -26.38
C ASP A 97 -9.40 28.10 -27.26
N ALA A 98 -8.55 27.14 -26.89
CA ALA A 98 -8.49 25.86 -27.56
C ALA A 98 -9.49 24.83 -27.02
N VAL A 99 -10.12 25.11 -25.87
CA VAL A 99 -11.12 24.22 -25.26
C VAL A 99 -12.51 24.56 -25.80
N ALA A 100 -13.22 23.56 -26.31
CA ALA A 100 -14.59 23.72 -26.80
C ALA A 100 -15.64 23.61 -25.69
N ALA A 101 -15.41 22.64 -24.78
CA ALA A 101 -16.37 22.32 -23.75
C ALA A 101 -15.72 21.68 -22.53
N VAL A 102 -16.45 21.70 -21.41
CA VAL A 102 -16.17 20.91 -20.21
C VAL A 102 -17.30 19.93 -19.95
N THR A 103 -16.98 18.79 -19.33
CA THR A 103 -17.98 17.80 -18.93
C THR A 103 -17.53 17.02 -17.71
N ALA A 104 -18.44 16.26 -17.09
CA ALA A 104 -18.08 15.32 -16.04
C ALA A 104 -17.39 14.09 -16.62
N ALA A 105 -16.46 13.53 -15.86
CA ALA A 105 -15.79 12.28 -16.18
C ALA A 105 -15.57 11.44 -14.92
N ASN A 106 -15.34 10.13 -15.12
CA ASN A 106 -14.91 9.23 -14.08
C ASN A 106 -13.68 8.46 -14.57
N ASP A 107 -12.51 8.69 -13.98
CA ASP A 107 -11.27 7.97 -14.33
C ASP A 107 -11.19 6.66 -13.55
N LEU A 108 -11.97 5.66 -14.01
CA LEU A 108 -12.03 4.36 -13.39
C LEU A 108 -10.71 3.62 -13.48
N GLY A 109 -10.38 2.87 -12.42
CA GLY A 109 -9.17 2.08 -12.37
C GLY A 109 -9.38 0.70 -11.77
N ILE A 110 -8.85 -0.34 -12.43
CA ILE A 110 -8.73 -1.69 -11.89
C ILE A 110 -7.34 -1.80 -11.26
N PHE A 111 -7.26 -1.50 -9.97
CA PHE A 111 -5.98 -1.30 -9.28
C PHE A 111 -5.16 -2.59 -9.12
N ASP A 112 -5.79 -3.75 -9.22
CA ASP A 112 -5.13 -5.06 -9.27
C ASP A 112 -4.03 -5.17 -10.33
N PHE A 113 -4.02 -4.32 -11.37
CA PHE A 113 -3.02 -4.32 -12.43
C PHE A 113 -1.92 -3.26 -12.30
N ARG A 114 -1.99 -2.38 -11.30
CA ARG A 114 -1.01 -1.30 -11.12
C ARG A 114 0.42 -1.79 -10.97
N TRP A 115 0.63 -2.94 -10.32
CA TRP A 115 1.94 -3.55 -10.17
C TRP A 115 2.64 -3.85 -11.50
N ALA A 116 1.86 -4.17 -12.55
CA ALA A 116 2.37 -4.51 -13.87
C ALA A 116 2.55 -3.29 -14.77
N ASP A 117 1.82 -2.20 -14.51
CA ASP A 117 1.84 -0.98 -15.33
C ASP A 117 3.05 -0.09 -15.04
N LYS A 118 3.61 -0.13 -13.84
CA LYS A 118 4.78 0.68 -13.44
C LYS A 118 4.64 2.17 -13.81
N GLY A 119 3.44 2.72 -13.61
CA GLY A 119 3.11 4.12 -13.90
C GLY A 119 2.51 4.38 -15.28
N ALA A 120 2.53 3.43 -16.22
CA ALA A 120 1.94 3.63 -17.55
C ALA A 120 0.40 3.64 -17.56
N ASN A 121 -0.24 3.05 -16.54
CA ASN A 121 -1.69 2.98 -16.34
C ASN A 121 -2.49 2.34 -17.51
N VAL A 122 -1.83 1.61 -18.42
CA VAL A 122 -2.47 1.03 -19.61
C VAL A 122 -3.45 -0.07 -19.24
N ARG A 123 -3.05 -0.99 -18.35
CA ARG A 123 -3.93 -2.09 -17.90
C ARG A 123 -4.90 -1.64 -16.82
N SER A 124 -4.40 -0.84 -15.89
CA SER A 124 -5.19 -0.41 -14.74
C SER A 124 -6.27 0.61 -15.08
N LYS A 125 -6.05 1.50 -16.06
CA LYS A 125 -7.00 2.57 -16.39
C LYS A 125 -7.41 2.64 -17.87
N GLY A 126 -6.80 1.83 -18.73
CA GLY A 126 -7.05 1.86 -20.18
C GLY A 126 -8.11 0.88 -20.69
N GLY A 127 -8.76 0.11 -19.81
CA GLY A 127 -9.80 -0.85 -20.19
C GLY A 127 -11.00 -0.17 -20.86
N ASP A 128 -11.73 -0.94 -21.70
CA ASP A 128 -12.93 -0.45 -22.36
C ASP A 128 -13.98 -0.03 -21.31
N GLY A 129 -14.61 1.13 -21.50
CA GLY A 129 -15.56 1.70 -20.55
C GLY A 129 -14.96 2.31 -19.27
N CYS A 130 -13.65 2.26 -19.06
CA CYS A 130 -12.99 2.80 -17.87
C CYS A 130 -12.84 4.34 -17.86
N THR A 131 -13.49 5.04 -18.82
CA THR A 131 -13.53 6.51 -18.86
C THR A 131 -14.94 7.00 -19.22
N PRO A 132 -15.92 6.84 -18.33
CA PRO A 132 -17.22 7.49 -18.49
C PRO A 132 -17.07 9.01 -18.60
N ILE A 133 -17.82 9.62 -19.57
CA ILE A 133 -17.90 11.07 -19.75
C ILE A 133 -19.36 11.50 -20.06
N GLY A 134 -19.69 12.73 -19.75
CA GLY A 134 -21.02 13.28 -20.03
C GLY A 134 -21.79 13.63 -18.74
N PRO A 135 -23.17 13.54 -18.75
CA PRO A 135 -24.03 13.31 -19.90
C PRO A 135 -24.16 14.50 -20.87
N ALA A 136 -23.82 15.73 -20.45
CA ALA A 136 -23.87 16.91 -21.29
C ALA A 136 -22.53 17.66 -21.33
N LEU A 137 -22.33 18.41 -22.41
CA LEU A 137 -21.18 19.30 -22.57
C LEU A 137 -21.60 20.74 -22.22
N ILE A 138 -20.80 21.44 -21.42
CA ILE A 138 -20.95 22.87 -21.13
C ILE A 138 -19.96 23.62 -22.03
N PRO A 139 -20.39 24.59 -22.86
CA PRO A 139 -19.48 25.32 -23.72
C PRO A 139 -18.43 26.08 -22.93
N ALA A 140 -17.15 25.91 -23.26
CA ALA A 140 -16.04 26.56 -22.54
C ALA A 140 -16.07 28.09 -22.60
N ALA A 141 -16.68 28.65 -23.65
CA ALA A 141 -16.86 30.09 -23.81
C ALA A 141 -17.80 30.71 -22.77
N GLU A 142 -18.62 29.90 -22.07
CA GLU A 142 -19.58 30.32 -21.06
C GLU A 142 -19.06 30.05 -19.64
N VAL A 143 -17.80 29.64 -19.50
CA VAL A 143 -17.24 29.13 -18.25
C VAL A 143 -15.97 29.90 -17.88
N ASP A 144 -15.87 30.31 -16.60
CA ASP A 144 -14.60 30.71 -16.01
C ASP A 144 -13.81 29.44 -15.61
N PRO A 145 -12.62 29.18 -16.23
CA PRO A 145 -11.85 27.98 -15.91
C PRO A 145 -11.36 27.88 -14.46
N SER A 146 -11.40 28.98 -13.71
CA SER A 146 -11.04 29.01 -12.27
C SER A 146 -12.22 28.77 -11.33
N ALA A 147 -13.45 28.64 -11.86
CA ALA A 147 -14.69 28.56 -11.09
C ALA A 147 -15.60 27.44 -11.58
N ILE A 148 -15.06 26.22 -11.74
CA ILE A 148 -15.80 25.00 -12.09
C ILE A 148 -15.84 24.12 -10.84
N ASP A 149 -17.05 23.75 -10.42
CA ASP A 149 -17.25 22.86 -9.28
C ASP A 149 -17.49 21.42 -9.75
N ILE A 150 -16.97 20.46 -8.96
CA ILE A 150 -17.19 19.04 -9.14
C ILE A 150 -17.75 18.43 -7.86
N ARG A 151 -18.71 17.51 -8.00
CA ARG A 151 -19.26 16.69 -6.92
C ARG A 151 -19.38 15.25 -7.35
N VAL A 152 -19.10 14.33 -6.40
CA VAL A 152 -19.20 12.89 -6.64
C VAL A 152 -19.97 12.25 -5.51
N TRP A 153 -20.88 11.35 -5.88
CA TRP A 153 -21.67 10.54 -4.94
C TRP A 153 -21.39 9.06 -5.15
N LEU A 154 -21.35 8.32 -4.07
CA LEU A 154 -21.36 6.85 -4.04
C LEU A 154 -22.65 6.41 -3.35
N ASP A 155 -23.52 5.70 -4.07
CA ASP A 155 -24.84 5.26 -3.59
C ASP A 155 -25.67 6.41 -2.96
N GLY A 156 -25.54 7.62 -3.53
CA GLY A 156 -26.23 8.82 -3.09
C GLY A 156 -25.55 9.59 -1.96
N GLU A 157 -24.47 9.08 -1.35
CA GLU A 157 -23.66 9.79 -0.38
C GLU A 157 -22.60 10.66 -1.08
N LEU A 158 -22.48 11.94 -0.69
CA LEU A 158 -21.47 12.86 -1.25
C LEU A 158 -20.08 12.49 -0.71
N VAL A 159 -19.18 12.03 -1.60
CA VAL A 159 -17.84 11.55 -1.24
C VAL A 159 -16.71 12.45 -1.74
N GLN A 160 -16.92 13.23 -2.81
CA GLN A 160 -15.96 14.22 -3.28
C GLN A 160 -16.69 15.55 -3.58
N SER A 161 -16.08 16.67 -3.22
CA SER A 161 -16.56 18.01 -3.57
C SER A 161 -15.39 18.97 -3.58
N ASP A 162 -15.14 19.64 -4.71
CA ASP A 162 -14.04 20.60 -4.86
C ASP A 162 -14.32 21.56 -6.01
N SER A 163 -13.39 22.49 -6.26
CA SER A 163 -13.46 23.49 -7.32
C SER A 163 -12.09 23.63 -8.02
N THR A 164 -12.10 24.01 -9.28
CA THR A 164 -10.87 24.33 -10.02
C THR A 164 -10.03 25.45 -9.43
N SER A 165 -10.58 26.25 -8.52
CA SER A 165 -9.84 27.27 -7.76
C SER A 165 -8.77 26.68 -6.83
N THR A 166 -8.82 25.37 -6.51
CA THR A 166 -7.87 24.68 -5.64
C THR A 166 -6.85 23.84 -6.41
N LEU A 167 -6.88 23.90 -7.74
CA LEU A 167 -5.91 23.19 -8.59
C LEU A 167 -4.48 23.68 -8.35
N LEU A 168 -3.53 22.79 -8.32
CA LEU A 168 -2.08 23.09 -8.27
C LEU A 168 -1.58 23.72 -9.57
N PHE A 169 -2.19 23.35 -10.69
CA PHE A 169 -1.96 23.88 -12.01
C PHE A 169 -3.30 24.28 -12.62
N SER A 170 -3.47 25.53 -13.03
CA SER A 170 -4.72 26.01 -13.64
C SER A 170 -5.03 25.24 -14.95
N LEU A 171 -6.31 25.17 -15.32
CA LEU A 171 -6.72 24.51 -16.56
C LEU A 171 -6.02 25.09 -17.81
N PRO A 172 -5.86 26.41 -17.97
CA PRO A 172 -5.07 26.98 -19.07
C PRO A 172 -3.60 26.55 -19.04
N GLU A 173 -2.94 26.45 -17.87
CA GLU A 173 -1.56 25.97 -17.75
C GLU A 173 -1.44 24.50 -18.17
N ILE A 174 -2.39 23.64 -17.79
CA ILE A 174 -2.43 22.21 -18.19
C ILE A 174 -2.51 22.10 -19.73
N VAL A 175 -3.40 22.84 -20.37
CA VAL A 175 -3.56 22.83 -21.85
C VAL A 175 -2.32 23.39 -22.53
N ALA A 176 -1.75 24.46 -22.01
CA ALA A 176 -0.52 25.06 -22.51
C ALA A 176 0.65 24.08 -22.43
N ASP A 177 0.87 23.48 -21.26
CA ASP A 177 1.97 22.54 -21.01
C ASP A 177 1.90 21.32 -21.97
N LEU A 178 0.74 20.66 -22.06
CA LEU A 178 0.53 19.57 -23.00
C LEU A 178 0.82 19.98 -24.44
N SER A 179 0.43 21.20 -24.83
CA SER A 179 0.64 21.70 -26.19
C SER A 179 2.12 21.98 -26.53
N GLN A 180 3.03 22.06 -25.56
CA GLN A 180 4.44 22.32 -25.80
C GLN A 180 5.11 21.18 -26.58
N LEU A 181 4.79 19.94 -26.25
CA LEU A 181 5.39 18.74 -26.84
C LEU A 181 4.43 17.97 -27.75
N LEU A 182 3.14 17.99 -27.46
CA LEU A 182 2.10 17.30 -28.21
C LEU A 182 1.31 18.29 -29.07
N THR A 183 0.85 17.86 -30.22
CA THR A 183 -0.22 18.58 -30.92
C THR A 183 -1.54 18.06 -30.35
N LEU A 184 -2.31 18.94 -29.73
CA LEU A 184 -3.68 18.66 -29.35
C LEU A 184 -4.56 18.84 -30.58
N GLU A 185 -5.48 17.91 -30.81
CA GLU A 185 -6.36 17.89 -31.97
C GLU A 185 -7.80 18.13 -31.52
N GLU A 186 -8.63 18.62 -32.43
CA GLU A 186 -10.05 18.79 -32.15
C GLU A 186 -10.69 17.45 -31.78
N GLY A 187 -11.41 17.43 -30.65
CA GLY A 187 -12.04 16.25 -30.09
C GLY A 187 -11.16 15.47 -29.10
N ASP A 188 -9.86 15.82 -28.92
CA ASP A 188 -9.05 15.25 -27.86
C ASP A 188 -9.67 15.57 -26.48
N VAL A 189 -9.52 14.64 -25.53
CA VAL A 189 -10.05 14.77 -24.18
C VAL A 189 -8.91 14.86 -23.18
N ILE A 190 -9.02 15.80 -22.23
CA ILE A 190 -8.07 15.93 -21.12
C ILE A 190 -8.86 15.77 -19.82
N LEU A 191 -8.56 14.72 -19.05
CA LEU A 191 -9.01 14.53 -17.69
C LEU A 191 -8.10 15.31 -16.74
N THR A 192 -8.69 16.11 -15.86
CA THR A 192 -7.93 17.14 -15.12
C THR A 192 -7.48 16.70 -13.72
N GLY A 193 -7.63 15.43 -13.40
CA GLY A 193 -7.33 14.87 -12.08
C GLY A 193 -8.52 14.97 -11.12
N THR A 194 -8.47 14.15 -10.08
CA THR A 194 -9.55 13.99 -9.09
C THR A 194 -9.26 14.73 -7.79
N PRO A 195 -10.27 15.32 -7.12
CA PRO A 195 -10.12 15.84 -5.76
C PRO A 195 -9.95 14.72 -4.70
N ALA A 196 -9.71 15.11 -3.45
CA ALA A 196 -9.70 14.18 -2.33
C ALA A 196 -11.06 13.46 -2.18
N GLY A 197 -11.04 12.23 -1.63
CA GLY A 197 -12.23 11.41 -1.41
C GLY A 197 -12.49 10.35 -2.49
N ALA A 198 -11.64 10.27 -3.53
CA ALA A 198 -11.65 9.13 -4.45
C ALA A 198 -11.42 7.81 -3.68
N SER A 199 -12.17 6.77 -4.04
CA SER A 199 -12.18 5.50 -3.31
C SER A 199 -12.54 4.33 -4.25
N THR A 200 -12.92 3.22 -3.68
CA THR A 200 -13.34 2.01 -4.40
C THR A 200 -14.87 1.86 -4.39
N PHE A 201 -15.39 1.14 -5.37
CA PHE A 201 -16.77 0.68 -5.38
C PHE A 201 -16.86 -0.74 -5.96
N SER A 202 -17.92 -1.44 -5.61
CA SER A 202 -18.12 -2.85 -5.95
C SER A 202 -19.27 -3.04 -6.95
N PRO A 203 -19.34 -4.18 -7.65
CA PRO A 203 -20.52 -4.53 -8.43
C PRO A 203 -21.81 -4.38 -7.63
N GLY A 204 -22.78 -3.69 -8.22
CA GLY A 204 -24.08 -3.35 -7.60
C GLY A 204 -24.10 -1.98 -6.91
N GLN A 205 -22.96 -1.29 -6.80
CA GLN A 205 -22.89 0.11 -6.33
C GLN A 205 -22.87 1.07 -7.52
N ARG A 206 -23.27 2.32 -7.26
CA ARG A 206 -23.41 3.38 -8.25
C ARG A 206 -22.59 4.62 -7.86
N VAL A 207 -21.75 5.06 -8.77
CA VAL A 207 -21.01 6.33 -8.67
C VAL A 207 -21.65 7.36 -9.60
N GLU A 208 -21.86 8.58 -9.11
CA GLU A 208 -22.39 9.69 -9.91
C GLU A 208 -21.43 10.87 -9.83
N VAL A 209 -21.13 11.49 -10.97
CA VAL A 209 -20.27 12.68 -11.08
C VAL A 209 -21.07 13.82 -11.71
N GLU A 210 -21.03 14.99 -11.11
CA GLU A 210 -21.63 16.20 -11.66
C GLU A 210 -20.60 17.35 -11.69
N VAL A 211 -20.57 18.05 -12.80
CA VAL A 211 -19.79 19.28 -12.98
C VAL A 211 -20.75 20.45 -13.17
N THR A 212 -20.50 21.53 -12.44
CA THR A 212 -21.28 22.77 -12.58
C THR A 212 -20.35 23.97 -12.82
N ALA A 213 -20.72 24.82 -13.79
CA ALA A 213 -19.92 25.98 -14.18
C ALA A 213 -20.80 27.03 -14.83
N GLY A 214 -20.60 28.32 -14.54
CA GLY A 214 -21.31 29.42 -15.18
C GLY A 214 -22.84 29.38 -15.06
N GLY A 215 -23.37 28.68 -14.04
CA GLY A 215 -24.82 28.46 -13.87
C GLY A 215 -25.37 27.26 -14.67
N HIS A 216 -24.53 26.53 -15.38
CA HIS A 216 -24.85 25.30 -16.11
C HIS A 216 -24.48 24.06 -15.29
N SER A 217 -25.14 22.94 -15.56
CA SER A 217 -24.79 21.61 -15.02
C SER A 217 -24.66 20.62 -16.16
N THR A 218 -23.72 19.70 -16.04
CA THR A 218 -23.62 18.53 -16.93
C THR A 218 -24.77 17.54 -16.72
N GLY A 219 -25.51 17.66 -15.62
CA GLY A 219 -26.26 16.56 -15.07
C GLY A 219 -25.35 15.50 -14.43
N ARG A 220 -25.95 14.49 -13.83
CA ARG A 220 -25.20 13.42 -13.17
C ARG A 220 -24.80 12.32 -14.14
N LEU A 221 -23.50 12.15 -14.31
CA LEU A 221 -22.89 11.01 -15.00
C LEU A 221 -22.91 9.80 -14.06
N ALA A 222 -23.82 8.88 -14.30
CA ALA A 222 -23.93 7.67 -13.49
C ALA A 222 -23.09 6.53 -14.07
N THR A 223 -22.39 5.80 -13.20
CA THR A 223 -21.58 4.62 -13.54
C THR A 223 -21.91 3.48 -12.58
N GLU A 224 -22.13 2.30 -13.10
CA GLU A 224 -22.34 1.05 -12.35
C GLU A 224 -21.28 0.02 -12.72
N ALA A 225 -20.91 -0.82 -11.76
CA ALA A 225 -20.01 -1.93 -12.00
C ALA A 225 -20.76 -3.24 -12.13
N THR A 226 -20.30 -4.12 -13.02
CA THR A 226 -20.80 -5.49 -13.14
C THR A 226 -19.65 -6.49 -12.94
N PRO A 227 -19.93 -7.67 -12.37
CA PRO A 227 -18.90 -8.71 -12.27
C PRO A 227 -18.65 -9.32 -13.65
N GLY A 228 -17.38 -9.37 -14.04
CA GLY A 228 -16.94 -10.08 -15.24
C GLY A 228 -16.95 -11.58 -15.05
N THR A 229 -17.27 -12.29 -16.10
CA THR A 229 -17.29 -13.76 -16.12
C THR A 229 -16.06 -14.36 -16.77
N VAL A 230 -15.32 -13.55 -17.52
CA VAL A 230 -14.14 -13.99 -18.28
C VAL A 230 -12.87 -13.62 -17.50
N PRO A 231 -12.05 -14.61 -17.10
CA PRO A 231 -10.78 -14.32 -16.46
C PRO A 231 -9.77 -13.74 -17.45
N VAL A 232 -8.88 -12.87 -16.96
CA VAL A 232 -7.77 -12.36 -17.78
C VAL A 232 -6.88 -13.51 -18.23
N GLY A 233 -6.61 -13.59 -19.53
CA GLY A 233 -5.92 -14.69 -20.18
C GLY A 233 -4.50 -14.94 -19.64
N GLY A 234 -4.03 -16.20 -19.74
CA GLY A 234 -2.81 -16.69 -19.10
C GLY A 234 -1.49 -16.05 -19.54
N VAL A 235 -1.47 -15.33 -20.67
CA VAL A 235 -0.30 -14.58 -21.16
C VAL A 235 -0.23 -13.15 -20.64
N SER A 236 -1.28 -12.67 -19.95
CA SER A 236 -1.37 -11.32 -19.40
C SER A 236 -0.94 -11.28 -17.93
N ALA A 237 -0.68 -10.07 -17.43
CA ALA A 237 -0.53 -9.87 -16.00
C ALA A 237 -1.82 -10.32 -15.29
N ARG A 238 -1.66 -11.09 -14.21
CA ARG A 238 -2.81 -11.50 -13.40
C ARG A 238 -3.19 -10.41 -12.40
N PRO A 239 -4.49 -10.29 -12.05
CA PRO A 239 -4.91 -9.40 -10.99
C PRO A 239 -4.17 -9.72 -9.68
N ARG A 240 -3.86 -8.69 -8.90
CA ARG A 240 -3.31 -8.81 -7.54
C ARG A 240 -3.92 -7.73 -6.67
N ALA A 241 -4.73 -8.13 -5.72
CA ALA A 241 -5.31 -7.24 -4.72
C ALA A 241 -4.37 -7.21 -3.49
N THR A 242 -3.37 -6.33 -3.51
CA THR A 242 -2.46 -6.16 -2.38
C THR A 242 -2.88 -5.00 -1.48
N PRO A 243 -2.43 -4.98 -0.20
CA PRO A 243 -2.67 -3.86 0.70
C PRO A 243 -2.29 -2.49 0.11
N GLU A 244 -1.16 -2.41 -0.59
CA GLU A 244 -0.68 -1.16 -1.21
C GLU A 244 -1.61 -0.70 -2.33
N GLN A 245 -2.19 -1.63 -3.09
CA GLN A 245 -3.13 -1.30 -4.17
C GLN A 245 -4.48 -0.85 -3.62
N TRP A 246 -4.96 -1.46 -2.51
CA TRP A 246 -6.13 -0.99 -1.78
C TRP A 246 -5.93 0.41 -1.21
N ALA A 247 -4.78 0.68 -0.59
CA ALA A 247 -4.42 2.00 -0.07
C ALA A 247 -4.33 3.05 -1.19
N ASP A 248 -3.75 2.69 -2.34
CA ASP A 248 -3.66 3.58 -3.49
C ASP A 248 -5.06 3.90 -4.08
N ALA A 249 -5.93 2.91 -4.20
CA ALA A 249 -7.29 3.07 -4.72
C ALA A 249 -8.18 3.89 -3.79
N SER A 250 -8.19 3.56 -2.49
CA SER A 250 -9.05 4.21 -1.50
C SER A 250 -8.60 5.62 -1.13
N GLY A 251 -7.37 6.01 -1.50
CA GLY A 251 -6.78 7.28 -1.07
C GLY A 251 -6.60 7.43 0.44
N ARG A 252 -6.97 6.41 1.20
CA ARG A 252 -6.66 6.28 2.63
C ARG A 252 -5.40 5.43 2.72
N PRO A 253 -4.47 5.73 3.65
CA PRO A 253 -3.61 4.68 4.13
C PRO A 253 -4.59 3.58 4.55
N GLN A 254 -4.38 2.37 4.07
CA GLN A 254 -5.11 1.26 4.67
C GLN A 254 -4.88 1.41 6.17
N GLU A 255 -5.95 1.53 6.97
CA GLU A 255 -5.86 1.09 8.35
C GLU A 255 -5.45 -0.37 8.18
N ASP A 256 -4.20 -0.64 8.44
CA ASP A 256 -3.58 -1.92 8.19
C ASP A 256 -4.52 -3.00 8.71
N ALA A 257 -5.10 -3.78 7.81
CA ALA A 257 -5.56 -5.09 8.23
C ALA A 257 -4.35 -5.68 8.95
N PRO A 258 -4.46 -6.03 10.25
CA PRO A 258 -3.27 -6.27 11.03
C PRO A 258 -2.48 -7.35 10.32
N VAL A 259 -1.28 -6.99 9.83
CA VAL A 259 -0.33 -7.90 9.19
C VAL A 259 -0.23 -9.19 9.99
N LEU A 260 -0.36 -9.06 11.30
CA LEU A 260 -0.37 -10.13 12.27
C LEU A 260 -1.77 -10.23 12.89
N THR A 261 -2.65 -11.03 12.29
CA THR A 261 -3.96 -11.35 12.84
C THR A 261 -3.82 -12.20 14.11
N GLU A 262 -4.85 -12.24 14.97
CA GLU A 262 -4.87 -13.13 16.13
C GLU A 262 -4.75 -14.61 15.71
N GLU A 263 -5.31 -14.98 14.56
CA GLU A 263 -5.15 -16.33 14.00
C GLU A 263 -3.69 -16.62 13.67
N ASN A 264 -2.99 -15.72 12.92
CA ASN A 264 -1.58 -15.89 12.59
C ASN A 264 -0.69 -15.86 13.83
N ARG A 265 -1.03 -15.04 14.82
CA ARG A 265 -0.35 -15.03 16.11
C ARG A 265 -0.46 -16.38 16.81
N ALA A 266 -1.65 -16.97 16.85
CA ALA A 266 -1.89 -18.29 17.45
C ALA A 266 -1.14 -19.41 16.69
N ARG A 267 -1.09 -19.35 15.37
CA ARG A 267 -0.32 -20.30 14.54
C ARG A 267 1.18 -20.16 14.80
N LEU A 268 1.73 -18.93 14.78
CA LEU A 268 3.13 -18.66 15.10
C LEU A 268 3.52 -19.15 16.50
N GLN A 269 2.61 -19.12 17.48
CA GLN A 269 2.87 -19.60 18.84
C GLN A 269 3.24 -21.09 18.86
N ASN A 270 2.70 -21.88 17.91
CA ASN A 270 2.83 -23.34 17.87
C ASN A 270 3.95 -23.84 16.94
N VAL A 271 4.54 -22.98 16.11
CA VAL A 271 5.60 -23.34 15.16
C VAL A 271 6.97 -22.99 15.74
N ALA A 272 7.96 -23.90 15.67
CA ALA A 272 9.32 -23.64 16.14
C ALA A 272 10.02 -22.55 15.32
N LEU A 273 10.87 -21.75 15.97
CA LEU A 273 11.62 -20.70 15.29
C LEU A 273 12.57 -21.28 14.22
N ALA A 274 13.17 -22.41 14.48
CA ALA A 274 14.05 -23.13 13.55
C ALA A 274 13.30 -23.55 12.28
N THR A 275 12.02 -23.97 12.40
CA THR A 275 11.18 -24.35 11.26
C THR A 275 10.84 -23.11 10.41
N LEU A 276 10.47 -21.98 11.04
CA LEU A 276 10.25 -20.70 10.34
C LEU A 276 11.51 -20.26 9.57
N SER A 277 12.68 -20.34 10.21
CA SER A 277 13.97 -20.03 9.58
C SER A 277 14.24 -20.91 8.34
N SER A 278 13.94 -22.21 8.45
CA SER A 278 14.09 -23.16 7.34
C SER A 278 13.18 -22.79 6.16
N GLN A 279 11.94 -22.38 6.43
CA GLN A 279 10.99 -22.00 5.37
C GLN A 279 11.37 -20.67 4.70
N LEU A 280 11.90 -19.69 5.45
CA LEU A 280 12.43 -18.45 4.90
C LEU A 280 13.63 -18.71 4.00
N ARG A 281 14.56 -19.59 4.42
CA ARG A 281 15.71 -19.99 3.61
C ARG A 281 15.30 -20.66 2.30
N LYS A 282 14.30 -21.53 2.30
CA LYS A 282 13.75 -22.15 1.06
C LYS A 282 13.23 -21.11 0.06
N ARG A 283 12.90 -19.92 0.54
CA ARG A 283 12.44 -18.74 -0.25
C ARG A 283 13.57 -17.77 -0.61
N GLY A 284 14.84 -18.15 -0.34
CA GLY A 284 16.01 -17.36 -0.66
C GLY A 284 16.33 -16.25 0.36
N LEU A 285 15.76 -16.32 1.57
CA LEU A 285 16.02 -15.38 2.66
C LEU A 285 16.92 -16.03 3.72
N ASP A 286 18.24 -15.86 3.58
CA ASP A 286 19.23 -16.42 4.48
C ASP A 286 19.62 -15.49 5.64
N SER A 287 19.46 -14.15 5.47
CA SER A 287 19.88 -13.13 6.44
C SER A 287 18.65 -12.51 7.14
N VAL A 288 17.90 -13.34 7.84
CA VAL A 288 16.66 -12.94 8.55
C VAL A 288 16.74 -13.15 10.07
N SER A 289 17.89 -13.57 10.58
CA SER A 289 18.14 -13.78 12.00
C SER A 289 18.83 -12.56 12.59
N ILE A 290 18.28 -11.98 13.67
CA ILE A 290 18.94 -10.91 14.42
C ILE A 290 19.92 -11.57 15.40
N ASP A 291 21.20 -11.54 15.07
CA ASP A 291 22.22 -12.30 15.77
C ASP A 291 22.77 -11.60 17.01
N GLY A 292 23.39 -12.40 17.89
CA GLY A 292 24.15 -11.92 19.05
C GLY A 292 23.31 -11.50 20.26
N LEU A 293 22.02 -11.80 20.26
CA LEU A 293 21.09 -11.40 21.31
C LEU A 293 20.77 -12.54 22.30
N ARG A 294 20.33 -12.15 23.49
CA ARG A 294 19.86 -13.04 24.56
C ARG A 294 18.51 -12.57 25.06
N PRO A 295 17.52 -13.46 25.26
CA PRO A 295 16.23 -13.09 25.84
C PRO A 295 16.30 -12.94 27.36
N THR A 296 15.57 -11.98 27.92
CA THR A 296 15.30 -11.89 29.36
C THR A 296 14.25 -12.92 29.80
N GLN A 297 13.37 -13.33 28.85
CA GLN A 297 12.26 -14.28 29.09
C GLN A 297 12.38 -15.47 28.12
N PRO A 298 13.30 -16.44 28.33
CA PRO A 298 13.57 -17.51 27.36
C PRO A 298 12.43 -18.52 27.18
N THR A 299 11.47 -18.54 28.07
CA THR A 299 10.27 -19.41 27.98
C THR A 299 9.06 -18.72 27.38
N THR A 300 9.14 -17.43 27.08
CA THR A 300 8.06 -16.65 26.50
C THR A 300 8.37 -16.34 25.05
N LYS A 301 7.50 -16.77 24.15
CA LYS A 301 7.65 -16.49 22.73
C LYS A 301 7.31 -15.03 22.44
N LEU A 302 8.20 -14.31 21.78
CA LEU A 302 7.98 -12.98 21.27
C LEU A 302 7.31 -13.07 19.90
N ILE A 303 6.17 -12.42 19.71
CA ILE A 303 5.48 -12.34 18.43
C ILE A 303 4.85 -10.96 18.31
N GLY A 304 5.21 -10.19 17.29
CA GLY A 304 4.61 -8.87 17.06
C GLY A 304 5.11 -8.21 15.78
N THR A 305 4.65 -6.99 15.52
CA THR A 305 5.03 -6.20 14.36
C THR A 305 6.09 -5.16 14.74
N ALA A 306 7.10 -4.97 13.88
CA ALA A 306 8.24 -4.11 14.17
C ALA A 306 7.88 -2.62 14.15
N ARG A 307 8.28 -1.90 15.21
CA ARG A 307 8.52 -0.46 15.24
C ARG A 307 10.02 -0.24 15.37
N THR A 308 10.61 0.58 14.58
CA THR A 308 12.05 0.68 14.49
C THR A 308 12.62 1.99 15.06
N LEU A 309 13.74 1.89 15.77
CA LEU A 309 14.48 3.04 16.31
C LEU A 309 15.96 2.95 15.92
N ARG A 310 16.43 3.96 15.24
CA ARG A 310 17.84 4.05 14.85
C ARG A 310 18.63 4.99 15.76
N TYR A 311 19.80 4.52 16.21
CA TYR A 311 20.79 5.36 16.86
C TYR A 311 21.96 5.65 15.93
N ILE A 312 22.48 6.86 15.98
CA ILE A 312 23.75 7.24 15.37
C ILE A 312 24.86 7.30 16.41
N ALA A 313 26.11 7.38 15.95
CA ALA A 313 27.28 7.49 16.82
C ALA A 313 27.19 8.72 17.72
N GLY A 314 27.64 8.55 18.97
CA GLY A 314 27.73 9.63 19.94
C GLY A 314 28.60 10.77 19.41
N ARG A 315 28.06 11.98 19.48
CA ARG A 315 28.73 13.25 19.23
C ARG A 315 28.07 14.30 20.11
N GLU A 316 28.83 14.99 20.91
CA GLU A 316 28.35 15.80 22.04
C GLU A 316 27.44 16.96 21.60
N ASP A 317 27.68 17.57 20.44
CA ASP A 317 26.85 18.64 19.90
C ASP A 317 25.50 18.09 19.40
N LEU A 318 25.49 16.92 18.73
CA LEU A 318 24.27 16.25 18.31
C LEU A 318 23.49 15.72 19.51
N PHE A 319 24.17 15.20 20.53
CA PHE A 319 23.47 14.76 21.74
C PHE A 319 22.82 15.93 22.48
N ARG A 320 23.45 17.12 22.53
CA ARG A 320 22.83 18.30 23.11
C ARG A 320 21.58 18.77 22.37
N SER A 321 21.53 18.62 21.06
CA SER A 321 20.40 19.06 20.23
C SER A 321 19.29 18.02 20.08
N HIS A 322 19.61 16.71 20.08
CA HIS A 322 18.69 15.63 19.77
C HIS A 322 18.58 14.54 20.85
N GLY A 323 19.59 14.38 21.70
CA GLY A 323 19.67 13.28 22.68
C GLY A 323 19.03 13.58 24.02
N GLY A 324 18.83 14.86 24.37
CA GLY A 324 18.26 15.29 25.64
C GLY A 324 16.72 15.36 25.63
N GLY A 325 16.16 15.58 26.81
CA GLY A 325 14.72 15.85 26.96
C GLY A 325 13.79 14.76 26.40
N TYR A 326 12.72 15.17 25.74
CA TYR A 326 11.74 14.30 25.05
C TYR A 326 12.20 14.05 23.61
N ASN A 327 13.18 13.17 23.48
CA ASN A 327 13.88 12.84 22.23
C ASN A 327 13.14 11.76 21.38
N ALA A 328 13.73 11.35 20.25
CA ALA A 328 13.17 10.34 19.35
C ALA A 328 12.87 9.00 20.07
N GLN A 329 13.76 8.57 20.97
CA GLN A 329 13.55 7.37 21.76
C GLN A 329 12.26 7.45 22.60
N LYS A 330 12.10 8.50 23.40
CA LYS A 330 10.93 8.65 24.27
C LYS A 330 9.64 8.81 23.48
N ARG A 331 9.69 9.54 22.34
CA ARG A 331 8.53 9.65 21.46
C ARG A 331 8.09 8.30 20.91
N LEU A 332 9.03 7.45 20.49
CA LEU A 332 8.67 6.12 20.01
C LEU A 332 8.10 5.24 21.12
N PHE A 333 8.75 5.21 22.29
CA PHE A 333 8.22 4.45 23.44
C PHE A 333 6.79 4.89 23.83
N ASP A 334 6.49 6.18 23.78
CA ASP A 334 5.15 6.70 24.10
C ASP A 334 4.11 6.44 23.00
N SER A 335 4.52 6.12 21.76
CA SER A 335 3.65 5.85 20.63
C SER A 335 3.43 4.37 20.35
N LEU A 336 4.01 3.46 21.14
CA LEU A 336 3.84 2.03 20.99
C LEU A 336 2.37 1.62 21.20
N ARG A 337 1.94 0.61 20.43
CA ARG A 337 0.60 0.05 20.47
C ARG A 337 0.64 -1.41 20.93
N PRO A 338 -0.48 -1.98 21.41
CA PRO A 338 -0.55 -3.39 21.76
C PRO A 338 -0.11 -4.30 20.60
N GLY A 339 0.74 -5.27 20.93
CA GLY A 339 1.24 -6.24 19.95
C GLY A 339 2.42 -5.78 19.07
N GLU A 340 2.89 -4.54 19.21
CA GLU A 340 4.10 -4.07 18.53
C GLU A 340 5.38 -4.53 19.26
N VAL A 341 6.45 -4.74 18.49
CA VAL A 341 7.80 -5.02 18.97
C VAL A 341 8.71 -3.85 18.63
N LEU A 342 9.31 -3.25 19.64
CA LEU A 342 10.31 -2.21 19.41
C LEU A 342 11.66 -2.83 19.03
N VAL A 343 12.18 -2.55 17.84
CA VAL A 343 13.51 -2.99 17.36
C VAL A 343 14.45 -1.80 17.31
N ILE A 344 15.57 -1.89 18.02
CA ILE A 344 16.53 -0.79 18.18
C ILE A 344 17.86 -1.16 17.51
N ASP A 345 18.25 -0.39 16.50
CA ASP A 345 19.60 -0.38 15.93
C ASP A 345 20.52 0.44 16.81
N ALA A 346 21.31 -0.21 17.63
CA ALA A 346 22.37 0.37 18.42
C ALA A 346 23.75 0.18 17.77
N ARG A 347 23.82 -0.18 16.51
CA ARG A 347 25.06 -0.38 15.76
C ARG A 347 25.96 -1.46 16.37
N GLN A 348 25.37 -2.46 17.03
CA GLN A 348 26.07 -3.54 17.75
C GLN A 348 27.01 -3.01 18.85
N GLN A 349 26.72 -1.82 19.40
CA GLN A 349 27.54 -1.20 20.45
C GLN A 349 26.98 -1.51 21.84
N THR A 350 27.60 -2.45 22.52
CA THR A 350 27.19 -2.90 23.87
C THR A 350 27.70 -2.04 25.01
N GLY A 351 28.61 -1.09 24.76
CA GLY A 351 29.27 -0.26 25.77
C GLY A 351 28.43 0.87 26.35
N SER A 352 27.11 0.87 26.13
CA SER A 352 26.14 1.87 26.61
C SER A 352 24.76 1.26 26.67
N GLY A 353 23.94 1.62 27.65
CA GLY A 353 22.55 1.20 27.71
C GLY A 353 21.69 1.89 26.65
N THR A 354 20.93 1.12 25.90
CA THR A 354 19.96 1.61 24.90
C THR A 354 18.60 1.90 25.50
N LEU A 355 18.26 1.22 26.61
CA LEU A 355 17.08 1.42 27.42
C LEU A 355 17.37 0.99 28.86
N GLY A 356 16.45 1.24 29.78
CA GLY A 356 16.46 0.78 31.16
C GLY A 356 15.04 0.48 31.61
N ASP A 357 14.87 0.23 32.91
CA ASP A 357 13.63 -0.19 33.57
C ASP A 357 12.41 0.69 33.24
N ILE A 358 12.53 2.02 33.35
CA ILE A 358 11.42 2.96 33.11
C ILE A 358 10.88 2.85 31.66
N LEU A 359 11.76 2.69 30.68
CA LEU A 359 11.34 2.54 29.29
C LEU A 359 10.73 1.17 29.03
N ALA A 360 11.27 0.11 29.60
CA ALA A 360 10.70 -1.23 29.54
C ALA A 360 9.31 -1.28 30.19
N LEU A 361 9.14 -0.66 31.35
CA LEU A 361 7.85 -0.53 32.03
C LEU A 361 6.84 0.25 31.18
N ARG A 362 7.29 1.33 30.52
CA ARG A 362 6.43 2.09 29.60
C ARG A 362 5.95 1.24 28.43
N ALA A 363 6.84 0.51 27.77
CA ALA A 363 6.47 -0.41 26.68
C ALA A 363 5.47 -1.47 27.15
N GLN A 364 5.70 -2.08 28.32
CA GLN A 364 4.77 -3.06 28.89
C GLN A 364 3.41 -2.44 29.19
N ALA A 365 3.35 -1.26 29.78
CA ALA A 365 2.11 -0.56 30.13
C ALA A 365 1.25 -0.21 28.91
N LEU A 366 1.87 -0.06 27.73
CA LEU A 366 1.18 0.16 26.45
C LEU A 366 0.82 -1.14 25.73
N GLY A 367 1.16 -2.32 26.31
CA GLY A 367 0.87 -3.61 25.71
C GLY A 367 1.78 -4.00 24.55
N ALA A 368 2.97 -3.42 24.45
CA ALA A 368 3.97 -3.85 23.49
C ALA A 368 4.32 -5.34 23.69
N ALA A 369 4.51 -6.08 22.61
CA ALA A 369 4.82 -7.50 22.66
C ALA A 369 6.27 -7.77 23.15
N GLY A 370 7.17 -6.83 22.95
CA GLY A 370 8.54 -6.93 23.42
C GLY A 370 9.49 -5.89 22.86
N ILE A 371 10.77 -6.04 23.20
CA ILE A 371 11.86 -5.14 22.80
C ILE A 371 13.02 -5.97 22.26
N VAL A 372 13.63 -5.53 21.18
CA VAL A 372 14.83 -6.12 20.57
C VAL A 372 15.88 -5.04 20.39
N THR A 373 17.10 -5.25 20.88
CA THR A 373 18.21 -4.30 20.72
C THR A 373 19.55 -5.01 20.56
N ASP A 374 20.33 -4.62 19.57
CA ASP A 374 21.70 -5.08 19.38
C ASP A 374 22.72 -4.29 20.24
N GLY A 375 22.22 -3.53 21.22
CA GLY A 375 23.00 -2.79 22.19
C GLY A 375 22.90 -3.33 23.61
N GLY A 376 23.48 -2.58 24.55
CA GLY A 376 23.41 -2.86 25.98
C GLY A 376 22.07 -2.43 26.60
N VAL A 377 21.69 -3.05 27.71
CA VAL A 377 20.52 -2.67 28.51
C VAL A 377 20.98 -2.29 29.92
N ARG A 378 20.45 -1.19 30.45
CA ARG A 378 20.65 -0.78 31.84
C ARG A 378 19.61 -1.44 32.74
N ASP A 379 19.94 -1.54 34.01
CA ASP A 379 19.02 -2.02 35.03
C ASP A 379 18.43 -3.37 34.62
N LEU A 380 19.33 -4.30 34.17
CA LEU A 380 18.92 -5.53 33.48
C LEU A 380 18.12 -6.48 34.38
N GLU A 381 18.39 -6.50 35.67
CA GLU A 381 17.62 -7.29 36.63
C GLU A 381 16.19 -6.78 36.71
N GLU A 382 16.01 -5.48 36.86
CA GLU A 382 14.70 -4.81 36.89
C GLU A 382 13.96 -4.98 35.56
N VAL A 383 14.65 -4.85 34.42
CA VAL A 383 14.04 -5.10 33.09
C VAL A 383 13.57 -6.55 32.96
N THR A 384 14.31 -7.50 33.51
CA THR A 384 13.92 -8.91 33.54
C THR A 384 12.70 -9.13 34.41
N ASP A 385 12.63 -8.51 35.60
CA ASP A 385 11.52 -8.64 36.55
C ASP A 385 10.22 -7.99 36.07
N ILE A 386 10.30 -6.96 35.23
CA ILE A 386 9.14 -6.37 34.53
C ILE A 386 8.43 -7.43 33.68
N GLY A 387 9.14 -8.40 33.11
CA GLY A 387 8.55 -9.53 32.41
C GLY A 387 8.20 -9.30 30.95
N ILE A 388 8.43 -8.10 30.38
CA ILE A 388 8.34 -7.87 28.94
C ILE A 388 9.49 -8.60 28.22
N PRO A 389 9.22 -9.47 27.21
CA PRO A 389 10.27 -10.12 26.45
C PRO A 389 11.25 -9.09 25.88
N THR A 390 12.51 -9.12 26.32
CA THR A 390 13.54 -8.20 25.87
C THR A 390 14.74 -9.00 25.39
N TYR A 391 15.09 -8.83 24.11
CA TYR A 391 16.30 -9.40 23.50
C TYR A 391 17.38 -8.35 23.43
N HIS A 392 18.58 -8.66 23.93
CA HIS A 392 19.66 -7.69 24.10
C HIS A 392 21.04 -8.32 23.91
N ALA A 393 22.05 -7.50 23.57
CA ALA A 393 23.42 -7.96 23.40
C ALA A 393 24.23 -7.98 24.71
N GLY A 394 23.67 -7.49 25.83
CA GLY A 394 24.31 -7.53 27.15
C GLY A 394 23.76 -6.48 28.11
N GLY A 395 24.16 -6.55 29.39
CA GLY A 395 23.93 -5.50 30.38
C GLY A 395 25.04 -4.45 30.38
N HIS A 396 24.70 -3.15 30.58
CA HIS A 396 25.70 -2.10 30.71
C HIS A 396 25.22 -0.91 31.57
N PRO A 397 25.95 -0.44 32.58
CA PRO A 397 25.49 0.62 33.50
C PRO A 397 25.54 2.04 32.92
N ALA A 398 26.29 2.29 31.84
CA ALA A 398 26.42 3.62 31.27
C ALA A 398 25.14 4.09 30.58
N VAL A 399 24.90 5.40 30.65
CA VAL A 399 23.76 6.05 29.98
C VAL A 399 23.91 6.08 28.47
N LEU A 400 22.76 6.16 27.76
CA LEU A 400 22.66 6.21 26.32
C LEU A 400 23.68 7.17 25.65
N GLY A 401 23.76 8.41 26.15
CA GLY A 401 24.58 9.46 25.55
C GLY A 401 26.09 9.21 25.52
N ARG A 402 26.56 8.12 26.15
CA ARG A 402 27.96 7.73 26.05
C ARG A 402 28.36 7.35 24.62
N LEU A 403 27.53 6.61 23.91
CA LEU A 403 27.85 6.10 22.58
C LEU A 403 26.77 6.39 21.51
N HIS A 404 25.59 6.86 21.91
CA HIS A 404 24.43 6.93 21.03
C HIS A 404 23.73 8.28 21.06
N VAL A 405 23.22 8.69 19.91
CA VAL A 405 22.22 9.76 19.79
C VAL A 405 20.96 9.14 19.14
N PRO A 406 19.77 9.22 19.79
CA PRO A 406 18.52 8.79 19.17
C PRO A 406 18.21 9.62 17.92
N TRP A 407 17.92 8.97 16.81
CA TRP A 407 17.86 9.68 15.53
C TRP A 407 16.57 9.43 14.74
N GLY A 408 16.43 8.26 14.10
CA GLY A 408 15.34 7.90 13.22
C GLY A 408 14.30 7.03 13.90
N ILE A 409 13.02 7.28 13.59
CA ILE A 409 11.85 6.49 14.03
C ILE A 409 11.18 5.94 12.77
N ASP A 410 10.80 4.66 12.79
CA ASP A 410 10.09 3.99 11.70
C ASP A 410 10.80 4.10 10.34
N GLU A 411 12.14 4.04 10.37
CA GLU A 411 13.01 3.91 9.20
C GLU A 411 13.47 2.44 9.08
N THR A 412 13.91 2.02 7.89
CA THR A 412 14.62 0.75 7.73
C THR A 412 15.93 0.82 8.49
N ILE A 413 16.21 -0.17 9.35
CA ILE A 413 17.38 -0.24 10.20
C ILE A 413 18.19 -1.52 9.97
N SER A 414 19.37 -1.62 10.61
CA SER A 414 20.14 -2.86 10.67
C SER A 414 20.38 -3.23 12.13
N CYS A 415 19.66 -4.23 12.63
CA CYS A 415 19.78 -4.74 14.00
C CYS A 415 20.44 -6.11 13.99
N GLY A 416 21.53 -6.31 14.74
CA GLY A 416 22.25 -7.59 14.80
C GLY A 416 22.70 -8.13 13.44
N GLY A 417 22.97 -7.26 12.47
CA GLY A 417 23.36 -7.62 11.10
C GLY A 417 22.21 -7.88 10.13
N THR A 418 20.95 -7.81 10.59
CA THR A 418 19.76 -8.07 9.79
C THR A 418 19.01 -6.77 9.50
N ALA A 419 18.55 -6.60 8.26
CA ALA A 419 17.66 -5.50 7.88
C ALA A 419 16.27 -5.71 8.48
N VAL A 420 15.72 -4.67 9.11
CA VAL A 420 14.36 -4.67 9.68
C VAL A 420 13.61 -3.45 9.17
N GLN A 421 12.44 -3.68 8.61
CA GLN A 421 11.54 -2.62 8.18
C GLN A 421 10.40 -2.43 9.19
N PRO A 422 9.87 -1.22 9.34
CA PRO A 422 8.62 -1.03 10.08
C PRO A 422 7.52 -1.93 9.51
N GLY A 423 6.80 -2.64 10.40
CA GLY A 423 5.74 -3.57 10.00
C GLY A 423 6.19 -5.02 9.73
N ASP A 424 7.49 -5.32 9.68
CA ASP A 424 7.96 -6.71 9.64
C ASP A 424 7.46 -7.51 10.84
N VAL A 425 7.15 -8.79 10.64
CA VAL A 425 6.77 -9.68 11.75
C VAL A 425 8.02 -10.18 12.45
N ILE A 426 8.10 -9.87 13.74
CA ILE A 426 9.21 -10.30 14.62
C ILE A 426 8.75 -11.50 15.43
N VAL A 427 9.51 -12.58 15.34
CA VAL A 427 9.29 -13.79 16.12
C VAL A 427 10.57 -14.13 16.87
N GLY A 428 10.47 -14.38 18.17
CA GLY A 428 11.62 -14.75 18.99
C GLY A 428 11.28 -15.82 20.02
N ASP A 429 12.25 -16.67 20.32
CA ASP A 429 12.20 -17.66 21.40
C ASP A 429 13.61 -17.87 22.02
N ALA A 430 13.86 -19.00 22.65
CA ALA A 430 15.16 -19.29 23.26
C ALA A 430 16.32 -19.38 22.25
N ASP A 431 16.03 -19.68 20.99
CA ASP A 431 17.02 -19.85 19.93
C ASP A 431 17.46 -18.51 19.31
N GLY A 432 16.64 -17.46 19.42
CA GLY A 432 16.95 -16.15 18.88
C GLY A 432 15.75 -15.34 18.43
N VAL A 433 15.97 -14.47 17.42
CA VAL A 433 14.94 -13.60 16.85
C VAL A 433 14.98 -13.70 15.33
N LEU A 434 13.82 -13.87 14.69
CA LEU A 434 13.64 -13.85 13.24
C LEU A 434 12.81 -12.65 12.80
N VAL A 435 13.10 -12.19 11.60
CA VAL A 435 12.37 -11.16 10.86
C VAL A 435 11.67 -11.83 9.68
N ILE A 436 10.34 -11.72 9.62
CA ILE A 436 9.52 -12.28 8.55
C ILE A 436 8.86 -11.12 7.79
N PRO A 437 9.15 -10.94 6.49
CA PRO A 437 8.42 -9.97 5.67
C PRO A 437 6.92 -10.28 5.67
N PRO A 438 6.05 -9.28 5.88
CA PRO A 438 4.59 -9.47 5.93
C PRO A 438 4.01 -10.26 4.76
N SER A 439 4.50 -9.98 3.56
CA SER A 439 4.05 -10.63 2.33
C SER A 439 4.33 -12.14 2.23
N LEU A 440 5.18 -12.68 3.09
CA LEU A 440 5.53 -14.10 3.12
C LEU A 440 4.91 -14.84 4.30
N LEU A 441 4.25 -14.14 5.23
CA LEU A 441 3.81 -14.72 6.49
C LEU A 441 2.89 -15.94 6.30
N GLU A 442 1.87 -15.82 5.46
CA GLU A 442 0.90 -16.90 5.23
C GLU A 442 1.56 -18.14 4.61
N ASP A 443 2.36 -17.95 3.56
CA ASP A 443 3.03 -19.05 2.87
C ASP A 443 4.07 -19.73 3.79
N VAL A 444 4.77 -18.94 4.60
CA VAL A 444 5.74 -19.46 5.58
C VAL A 444 5.04 -20.27 6.66
N LEU A 445 3.91 -19.77 7.19
CA LEU A 445 3.13 -20.48 8.19
C LEU A 445 2.58 -21.80 7.68
N LEU A 446 1.96 -21.81 6.49
CA LEU A 446 1.38 -23.01 5.90
C LEU A 446 2.43 -24.14 5.72
N ASP A 447 3.59 -23.78 5.15
CA ASP A 447 4.67 -24.74 4.92
C ASP A 447 5.37 -25.14 6.23
N ALA A 448 5.43 -24.24 7.21
CA ALA A 448 5.99 -24.54 8.51
C ALA A 448 5.10 -25.52 9.30
N GLU A 449 3.81 -25.34 9.32
CA GLU A 449 2.85 -26.25 9.95
C GLU A 449 2.92 -27.65 9.32
N THR A 450 3.06 -27.72 8.00
CA THR A 450 3.26 -28.98 7.28
C THR A 450 4.56 -29.66 7.72
N GLN A 451 5.66 -28.91 7.81
CA GLN A 451 6.95 -29.44 8.26
C GLN A 451 6.89 -29.91 9.72
N GLU A 452 6.24 -29.18 10.61
CA GLU A 452 6.05 -29.59 12.02
C GLU A 452 5.28 -30.91 12.14
N ALA A 453 4.25 -31.10 11.31
CA ALA A 453 3.50 -32.36 11.28
C ALA A 453 4.37 -33.55 10.81
N GLU A 454 5.18 -33.35 9.76
CA GLU A 454 6.15 -34.35 9.29
C GLU A 454 7.20 -34.67 10.38
N GLU A 455 7.74 -33.64 11.05
CA GLU A 455 8.75 -33.81 12.11
C GLU A 455 8.17 -34.49 13.34
N ALA A 456 6.94 -34.21 13.70
CA ALA A 456 6.25 -34.91 14.77
C ALA A 456 6.07 -36.43 14.48
N PHE A 457 5.75 -36.76 13.23
CA PHE A 457 5.70 -38.16 12.81
C PHE A 457 7.08 -38.80 12.91
N MET A 458 8.13 -38.16 12.36
CA MET A 458 9.50 -38.69 12.42
C MET A 458 9.96 -38.87 13.88
N ALA A 459 9.65 -37.94 14.76
CA ALA A 459 9.99 -38.02 16.18
C ALA A 459 9.34 -39.24 16.87
N ARG A 460 8.06 -39.53 16.54
CA ARG A 460 7.37 -40.75 17.05
C ARG A 460 8.05 -41.98 16.57
N MET A 461 8.44 -42.06 15.28
CA MET A 461 9.12 -43.22 14.72
C MET A 461 10.51 -43.44 15.34
N VAL A 462 11.29 -42.38 15.54
CA VAL A 462 12.59 -42.42 16.25
C VAL A 462 12.41 -42.91 17.69
N THR A 463 11.43 -42.38 18.41
CA THR A 463 11.11 -42.81 19.78
C THR A 463 10.68 -44.27 19.83
N GLY A 464 10.01 -44.77 18.76
CA GLY A 464 9.65 -46.16 18.55
C GLY A 464 10.81 -47.09 18.16
N GLY A 465 12.06 -46.57 18.07
CA GLY A 465 13.26 -47.33 17.83
C GLY A 465 13.66 -47.45 16.35
N HIS A 466 13.02 -46.72 15.45
CA HIS A 466 13.40 -46.70 14.03
C HIS A 466 14.67 -45.87 13.80
N PRO A 467 15.59 -46.31 12.93
CA PRO A 467 16.84 -45.60 12.62
C PRO A 467 16.54 -44.39 11.74
N LEU A 468 17.41 -43.36 11.81
CA LEU A 468 17.30 -42.13 11.00
C LEU A 468 17.46 -42.41 9.49
N ARG A 469 18.08 -43.52 9.09
CA ARG A 469 18.33 -43.86 7.68
C ARG A 469 17.01 -44.01 6.93
N GLY A 470 16.79 -43.15 5.94
CA GLY A 470 15.58 -43.09 5.13
C GLY A 470 14.39 -42.41 5.81
N LEU A 471 14.41 -42.24 7.14
CA LEU A 471 13.40 -41.53 7.91
C LEU A 471 13.67 -40.02 7.97
N PHE A 472 14.93 -39.61 8.07
CA PHE A 472 15.30 -38.18 8.12
C PHE A 472 16.47 -37.87 7.17
N PRO A 473 16.18 -37.19 6.02
CA PRO A 473 14.84 -36.87 5.48
C PRO A 473 14.06 -38.13 5.07
N MET A 474 12.72 -38.01 5.05
CA MET A 474 11.85 -39.12 4.65
C MET A 474 12.08 -39.51 3.19
N ASP A 475 12.38 -40.81 2.95
CA ASP A 475 12.35 -41.40 1.62
C ASP A 475 10.90 -41.72 1.18
N ALA A 476 10.74 -42.24 -0.03
CA ALA A 476 9.42 -42.55 -0.59
C ALA A 476 8.61 -43.54 0.28
N THR A 477 9.27 -44.53 0.92
CA THR A 477 8.60 -45.52 1.76
C THR A 477 8.05 -44.92 3.06
N TRP A 478 8.83 -44.03 3.69
CA TRP A 478 8.39 -43.37 4.90
C TRP A 478 7.34 -42.30 4.61
N ARG A 479 7.39 -41.64 3.44
CA ARG A 479 6.40 -40.68 3.02
C ARG A 479 5.03 -41.33 2.78
N GLU A 480 5.00 -42.49 2.07
CA GLU A 480 3.77 -43.27 1.86
C GLU A 480 3.13 -43.70 3.22
N ARG A 481 3.98 -44.06 4.17
CA ARG A 481 3.49 -44.44 5.52
C ARG A 481 2.91 -43.23 6.29
N TYR A 482 3.56 -42.10 6.17
CA TYR A 482 3.05 -40.83 6.77
C TYR A 482 1.70 -40.46 6.17
N GLU A 483 1.57 -40.44 4.86
CA GLU A 483 0.35 -40.13 4.12
C GLU A 483 -0.81 -41.07 4.52
N THR A 484 -0.52 -42.38 4.59
CA THR A 484 -1.53 -43.38 5.02
C THR A 484 -2.01 -43.17 6.45
N GLU A 485 -1.14 -42.73 7.35
CA GLU A 485 -1.52 -42.40 8.75
C GLU A 485 -2.39 -41.16 8.82
N GLN A 486 -2.11 -40.13 7.99
CA GLN A 486 -2.91 -38.93 7.92
C GLN A 486 -4.33 -39.18 7.39
N ASP A 487 -4.47 -40.02 6.35
CA ASP A 487 -5.77 -40.35 5.77
C ASP A 487 -6.66 -41.21 6.74
N SER A 488 -6.03 -41.77 7.77
CA SER A 488 -6.70 -42.64 8.77
C SER A 488 -7.07 -41.89 10.05
N SER A 489 -6.64 -40.67 10.22
CA SER A 489 -6.87 -39.79 11.42
C SER A 489 -7.94 -38.76 11.17
#